data_659d1b48073473c14145d30cf5ccd624
#
_entry.id   659d1b48073473c14145d30cf5ccd624
#
_cell.length_a   1.000
_cell.length_b   1.000
_cell.length_c   1.000
_cell.angle_alpha   90.00
_cell.angle_beta   90.00
_cell.angle_gamma   90.00
#
_symmetry.space_group_name_H-M   'P 1'
#
loop_
_entity.id
_entity.type
_entity.pdbx_description
1 polymer ?
#
loop_
_entity_poly.entity_id
_entity_poly.type
_entity_poly.pdbx_seq_one_letter_code
_entity_poly.pdbx_strand_id
1 'polypeptide(L)'
;MMKKLSRILALAACLILALGCIPVGAITPYSTYTYSIDGFALMSPDAYTPDRQIDSAYMGVDPAIDDPRDLVVDQNKNVYIADAANNRIVVLDRYYKLKFYSDKFTNGQGVPDSLTNPSGVFVTDDKIYVADTDNNRIVMFELDGTFYKVIEEPDSDVFPEGSIYKPVALAVDAYGRIYVISSTTYMGVIAINEEGDFQGFIGAQKVTISALDIIWRRFQTEEQRKLSQQYVSTEFNNVTIDEKGFIYVTTSSIDENQQQAAIRSKAGTYAPVKKLNTAGSDIMKRNGFFGPGGEVNITNVSTADITGPSKIIDVAIGPENTWSIIDEKRSKVYTYDSEGNLLFIFGDQGQQLGNIQSIEAIAYLDNDILLLDKTSDNISVFRRTEYGDLLIDALRNTNERNYDTTIDYWLEILKRNNNFDSAYIGIGKSLYRSAKYEEALTYYKSAYDTENYSEAFKEIRKNWISKYIVLIPIIVVAIIVLLVLFNKYAAKLNKKTQ
;
A
#
# COMPACT_ATOMS: atom_id res chain seq x y z
N MET A 1 -48.89 51.22 2.15
CA MET A 1 -47.70 51.01 1.34
C MET A 1 -46.54 50.41 2.16
N MET A 2 -46.19 50.95 3.31
CA MET A 2 -45.12 50.47 4.23
C MET A 2 -45.22 49.01 4.66
N LYS A 3 -46.42 48.47 5.02
CA LYS A 3 -46.62 47.09 5.42
C LYS A 3 -46.39 46.05 4.29
N LYS A 4 -46.58 46.44 3.01
CA LYS A 4 -46.25 45.55 1.88
C LYS A 4 -44.75 45.54 1.61
N LEU A 5 -44.07 46.68 1.78
CA LEU A 5 -42.61 46.80 1.58
C LEU A 5 -41.85 46.00 2.65
N SER A 6 -42.29 46.02 3.92
CA SER A 6 -41.67 45.25 5.00
C SER A 6 -41.84 43.74 4.81
N ARG A 7 -42.97 43.28 4.25
CA ARG A 7 -43.14 41.85 3.91
C ARG A 7 -42.27 41.37 2.73
N ILE A 8 -42.07 42.24 1.73
CA ILE A 8 -41.17 41.94 0.60
C ILE A 8 -39.73 41.89 1.09
N LEU A 9 -39.30 42.82 1.94
CA LEU A 9 -37.98 42.82 2.55
C LEU A 9 -37.75 41.62 3.46
N ALA A 10 -38.72 41.21 4.24
CA ALA A 10 -38.64 40.00 5.08
C ALA A 10 -38.54 38.72 4.23
N LEU A 11 -39.31 38.61 3.14
CA LEU A 11 -39.25 37.50 2.21
C LEU A 11 -37.89 37.45 1.46
N ALA A 12 -37.35 38.59 1.05
CA ALA A 12 -36.03 38.69 0.41
C ALA A 12 -34.92 38.30 1.40
N ALA A 13 -35.00 38.72 2.65
CA ALA A 13 -34.05 38.33 3.70
C ALA A 13 -34.10 36.80 4.02
N CYS A 14 -35.28 36.20 4.07
CA CYS A 14 -35.43 34.75 4.22
C CYS A 14 -34.92 33.99 3.01
N LEU A 15 -35.10 34.53 1.79
CA LEU A 15 -34.57 33.91 0.58
C LEU A 15 -33.02 33.96 0.53
N ILE A 16 -32.44 35.07 0.97
CA ILE A 16 -30.97 35.26 1.06
C ILE A 16 -30.39 34.33 2.15
N LEU A 17 -31.06 34.18 3.29
CA LEU A 17 -30.68 33.23 4.33
C LEU A 17 -30.83 31.79 3.86
N ALA A 18 -31.89 31.45 3.13
CA ALA A 18 -32.07 30.08 2.60
C ALA A 18 -31.05 29.75 1.49
N LEU A 19 -30.65 30.70 0.67
CA LEU A 19 -29.59 30.58 -0.34
C LEU A 19 -28.19 30.51 0.29
N GLY A 20 -27.98 31.14 1.46
CA GLY A 20 -26.73 31.05 2.23
C GLY A 20 -26.55 29.70 2.98
N CYS A 21 -27.59 28.87 3.05
CA CYS A 21 -27.56 27.54 3.66
C CYS A 21 -27.42 26.38 2.66
N ILE A 22 -27.15 26.67 1.39
CA ILE A 22 -26.74 25.61 0.45
C ILE A 22 -25.34 25.19 0.93
N PRO A 23 -25.14 23.95 1.40
CA PRO A 23 -23.81 23.48 1.67
C PRO A 23 -23.06 23.51 0.33
N VAL A 24 -22.20 24.50 0.17
CA VAL A 24 -21.17 24.45 -0.88
C VAL A 24 -20.29 23.30 -0.45
N GLY A 25 -20.46 22.13 -1.03
CA GLY A 25 -19.52 21.02 -0.86
C GLY A 25 -18.15 21.60 -1.18
N ALA A 26 -17.22 21.55 -0.24
CA ALA A 26 -15.86 21.97 -0.49
C ALA A 26 -15.35 21.12 -1.66
N ILE A 27 -15.05 21.77 -2.80
CA ILE A 27 -14.44 21.09 -3.94
C ILE A 27 -13.01 20.82 -3.51
N THR A 28 -12.64 19.55 -3.48
CA THR A 28 -11.24 19.13 -3.21
C THR A 28 -10.34 19.72 -4.31
N PRO A 29 -9.16 20.24 -3.95
CA PRO A 29 -8.24 20.82 -4.93
C PRO A 29 -7.52 19.80 -5.82
N TYR A 30 -7.83 18.51 -5.64
CA TYR A 30 -7.31 17.38 -6.40
C TYR A 30 -8.46 16.54 -6.97
N SER A 31 -8.11 15.60 -7.84
CA SER A 31 -9.04 14.62 -8.39
C SER A 31 -8.80 13.26 -7.76
N THR A 32 -9.87 12.62 -7.25
CA THR A 32 -9.84 11.22 -6.83
C THR A 32 -10.19 10.32 -8.01
N TYR A 33 -9.40 9.27 -8.24
CA TYR A 33 -9.58 8.38 -9.38
C TYR A 33 -9.06 6.96 -9.10
N THR A 34 -9.40 6.06 -10.01
CA THR A 34 -8.86 4.71 -10.14
C THR A 34 -8.39 4.50 -11.58
N TYR A 35 -8.00 3.28 -11.96
CA TYR A 35 -7.63 2.96 -13.34
C TYR A 35 -8.56 1.94 -13.95
N SER A 36 -8.90 2.14 -15.24
CA SER A 36 -9.47 1.09 -16.08
C SER A 36 -8.43 0.03 -16.42
N ILE A 37 -8.89 -1.09 -16.97
CA ILE A 37 -8.01 -2.17 -17.48
C ILE A 37 -6.96 -1.67 -18.50
N ASP A 38 -7.27 -0.61 -19.24
CA ASP A 38 -6.37 -0.02 -20.23
C ASP A 38 -5.41 1.03 -19.62
N GLY A 39 -5.54 1.33 -18.32
CA GLY A 39 -4.71 2.30 -17.61
C GLY A 39 -5.17 3.75 -17.75
N PHE A 40 -6.42 3.99 -18.17
CA PHE A 40 -7.00 5.34 -18.15
C PHE A 40 -7.53 5.66 -16.76
N ALA A 41 -7.32 6.90 -16.32
CA ALA A 41 -7.88 7.38 -15.06
C ALA A 41 -9.41 7.44 -15.15
N LEU A 42 -10.07 6.80 -14.19
CA LEU A 42 -11.52 6.81 -14.01
C LEU A 42 -11.83 7.60 -12.74
N MET A 43 -12.53 8.73 -12.89
CA MET A 43 -12.92 9.57 -11.77
C MET A 43 -13.75 8.79 -10.76
N SER A 44 -13.46 9.00 -9.50
CA SER A 44 -14.09 8.35 -8.34
C SER A 44 -14.56 9.41 -7.34
N PRO A 45 -15.62 9.14 -6.56
CA PRO A 45 -15.92 9.95 -5.39
C PRO A 45 -14.74 9.98 -4.42
N ASP A 46 -14.61 11.07 -3.67
CA ASP A 46 -13.55 11.21 -2.69
C ASP A 46 -13.75 10.21 -1.54
N ALA A 47 -12.79 9.29 -1.36
CA ALA A 47 -12.74 8.40 -0.22
C ALA A 47 -12.23 9.10 1.04
N TYR A 48 -11.40 10.13 0.84
CA TYR A 48 -10.88 11.01 1.88
C TYR A 48 -10.97 12.46 1.41
N THR A 49 -11.25 13.38 2.34
CA THR A 49 -11.28 14.83 2.08
C THR A 49 -10.38 15.55 3.08
N PRO A 50 -9.74 16.67 2.68
CA PRO A 50 -8.90 17.43 3.59
C PRO A 50 -9.76 18.03 4.72
N ASP A 51 -9.32 17.85 5.97
CA ASP A 51 -9.98 18.41 7.14
C ASP A 51 -9.24 19.67 7.62
N ARG A 52 -7.95 19.53 7.90
CA ARG A 52 -7.13 20.63 8.43
C ARG A 52 -5.64 20.39 8.20
N GLN A 53 -4.85 21.45 8.39
CA GLN A 53 -3.40 21.38 8.55
C GLN A 53 -3.04 21.67 10.00
N ILE A 54 -2.10 20.90 10.52
CA ILE A 54 -1.60 21.00 11.91
C ILE A 54 -0.16 21.48 11.86
N ASP A 55 0.04 22.73 12.19
CA ASP A 55 1.35 23.37 12.27
C ASP A 55 1.93 23.35 13.68
N SER A 56 3.18 23.74 13.82
CA SER A 56 3.91 23.76 15.10
C SER A 56 3.23 24.67 16.15
N ALA A 57 2.58 25.75 15.71
CA ALA A 57 1.86 26.64 16.61
C ALA A 57 0.60 25.98 17.18
N TYR A 58 -0.14 25.23 16.34
CA TYR A 58 -1.26 24.42 16.81
C TYR A 58 -0.79 23.33 17.76
N MET A 59 0.31 22.65 17.44
CA MET A 59 0.89 21.59 18.28
C MET A 59 1.37 22.11 19.64
N GLY A 60 1.78 23.37 19.71
CA GLY A 60 2.46 23.96 20.88
C GLY A 60 3.95 23.56 20.94
N VAL A 61 4.57 23.37 19.80
CA VAL A 61 5.98 22.96 19.63
C VAL A 61 6.85 24.19 19.39
N ASP A 62 7.88 24.40 20.22
CA ASP A 62 8.86 25.49 20.12
C ASP A 62 10.28 24.94 20.45
N PRO A 63 11.28 25.11 19.55
CA PRO A 63 11.20 25.72 18.23
C PRO A 63 10.26 24.95 17.30
N ALA A 64 9.79 25.58 16.24
CA ALA A 64 8.93 24.92 15.25
C ALA A 64 9.61 23.69 14.66
N ILE A 65 8.80 22.72 14.19
CA ILE A 65 9.30 21.54 13.45
C ILE A 65 10.05 22.04 12.21
N ASP A 66 11.16 21.38 11.86
CA ASP A 66 12.01 21.72 10.72
C ASP A 66 12.59 20.43 10.12
N ASP A 67 12.47 20.26 8.81
CA ASP A 67 12.89 19.07 8.06
C ASP A 67 12.36 17.76 8.64
N PRO A 68 11.03 17.60 8.85
CA PRO A 68 10.47 16.37 9.40
C PRO A 68 10.64 15.23 8.40
N ARG A 69 11.02 14.03 8.90
CA ARG A 69 11.39 12.88 8.07
C ARG A 69 10.47 11.69 8.18
N ASP A 70 9.83 11.51 9.31
CA ASP A 70 8.99 10.33 9.56
C ASP A 70 7.84 10.66 10.50
N LEU A 71 6.76 9.89 10.37
CA LEU A 71 5.52 10.07 11.12
C LEU A 71 4.90 8.71 11.43
N VAL A 72 4.75 8.37 12.70
CA VAL A 72 4.05 7.15 13.12
C VAL A 72 3.01 7.43 14.21
N VAL A 73 2.05 6.51 14.33
CA VAL A 73 0.99 6.58 15.35
C VAL A 73 1.00 5.31 16.18
N ASP A 74 1.01 5.44 17.51
CA ASP A 74 0.95 4.30 18.42
C ASP A 74 -0.51 3.81 18.66
N GLN A 75 -0.65 2.71 19.37
CA GLN A 75 -1.96 2.15 19.74
C GLN A 75 -2.77 3.07 20.67
N ASN A 76 -2.09 3.95 21.44
CA ASN A 76 -2.70 4.95 22.30
C ASN A 76 -3.10 6.22 21.54
N LYS A 77 -2.91 6.23 20.21
CA LYS A 77 -3.22 7.37 19.33
C LYS A 77 -2.30 8.58 19.56
N ASN A 78 -1.12 8.37 20.09
CA ASN A 78 -0.10 9.40 20.09
C ASN A 78 0.60 9.42 18.74
N VAL A 79 1.01 10.61 18.32
CA VAL A 79 1.67 10.86 17.04
C VAL A 79 3.13 11.19 17.31
N TYR A 80 4.04 10.50 16.64
CA TYR A 80 5.49 10.65 16.79
C TYR A 80 6.07 11.19 15.48
N ILE A 81 6.90 12.21 15.54
CA ILE A 81 7.50 12.87 14.38
C ILE A 81 9.02 12.90 14.58
N ALA A 82 9.75 12.42 13.60
CA ALA A 82 11.20 12.61 13.52
C ALA A 82 11.49 14.03 13.00
N ASP A 83 11.83 14.96 13.90
CA ASP A 83 12.11 16.37 13.64
C ASP A 83 13.62 16.54 13.45
N ALA A 84 14.09 16.24 12.24
CA ALA A 84 15.49 15.96 11.94
C ALA A 84 16.41 17.17 12.12
N ALA A 85 16.03 18.36 11.61
CA ALA A 85 16.86 19.55 11.74
C ALA A 85 16.96 20.04 13.19
N ASN A 86 15.95 19.76 14.02
CA ASN A 86 15.98 20.06 15.45
C ASN A 86 16.59 18.93 16.30
N ASN A 87 17.03 17.82 15.69
CA ASN A 87 17.67 16.68 16.35
C ASN A 87 16.82 16.08 17.49
N ARG A 88 15.52 15.87 17.24
CA ARG A 88 14.58 15.39 18.27
C ARG A 88 13.47 14.52 17.70
N ILE A 89 12.78 13.81 18.60
CA ILE A 89 11.46 13.21 18.33
C ILE A 89 10.42 14.05 19.07
N VAL A 90 9.40 14.51 18.32
CA VAL A 90 8.26 15.24 18.89
C VAL A 90 7.12 14.23 19.09
N VAL A 91 6.56 14.20 20.29
CA VAL A 91 5.44 13.32 20.64
C VAL A 91 4.21 14.15 20.97
N LEU A 92 3.14 13.92 20.21
CA LEU A 92 1.86 14.60 20.35
C LEU A 92 0.80 13.62 20.86
N ASP A 93 -0.21 14.16 21.52
CA ASP A 93 -1.41 13.37 21.86
C ASP A 93 -2.34 13.19 20.63
N ARG A 94 -3.45 12.45 20.81
CA ARG A 94 -4.48 12.23 19.77
C ARG A 94 -5.14 13.52 19.24
N TYR A 95 -4.98 14.63 19.93
CA TYR A 95 -5.49 15.96 19.54
C TYR A 95 -4.39 16.83 18.94
N TYR A 96 -3.25 16.22 18.62
CA TYR A 96 -2.05 16.87 18.06
C TYR A 96 -1.44 17.92 19.00
N LYS A 97 -1.57 17.75 20.32
CA LYS A 97 -0.92 18.62 21.31
C LYS A 97 0.34 17.99 21.85
N LEU A 98 1.37 18.81 22.01
CA LEU A 98 2.66 18.38 22.53
C LEU A 98 2.52 17.69 23.88
N LYS A 99 3.05 16.48 23.98
CA LYS A 99 3.26 15.77 25.24
C LYS A 99 4.67 15.97 25.74
N PHE A 100 5.65 15.69 24.94
CA PHE A 100 7.08 15.88 25.20
C PHE A 100 7.85 15.78 23.89
N TYR A 101 9.16 16.10 23.95
CA TYR A 101 10.13 15.73 22.94
C TYR A 101 11.37 15.14 23.59
N SER A 102 12.02 14.18 22.85
CA SER A 102 13.27 13.55 23.24
C SER A 102 14.39 14.09 22.35
N ASP A 103 15.21 14.97 22.86
CA ASP A 103 16.36 15.59 22.17
C ASP A 103 17.68 15.26 22.87
N LYS A 104 17.71 15.40 24.20
CA LYS A 104 18.85 15.17 25.05
C LYS A 104 18.52 14.17 26.13
N PHE A 105 19.44 13.27 26.37
CA PHE A 105 19.28 12.23 27.37
C PHE A 105 20.62 11.94 28.09
N THR A 106 20.53 11.17 29.14
CA THR A 106 21.72 10.62 29.79
C THR A 106 21.79 9.15 29.37
N ASN A 107 22.87 8.78 28.69
CA ASN A 107 23.05 7.41 28.21
C ASN A 107 23.35 6.42 29.36
N GLY A 108 23.42 5.12 29.05
CA GLY A 108 23.64 4.06 30.03
C GLY A 108 24.95 4.14 30.82
N GLN A 109 25.88 5.01 30.42
CA GLN A 109 27.13 5.26 31.10
C GLN A 109 27.05 6.50 32.03
N GLY A 110 25.89 7.15 32.11
CA GLY A 110 25.68 8.37 32.88
C GLY A 110 26.24 9.64 32.22
N VAL A 111 26.52 9.59 30.93
CA VAL A 111 27.03 10.71 30.12
C VAL A 111 25.89 11.40 29.36
N PRO A 112 25.85 12.76 29.33
CA PRO A 112 24.94 13.51 28.49
C PRO A 112 25.14 13.14 27.01
N ASP A 113 24.04 12.87 26.30
CA ASP A 113 24.03 12.45 24.92
C ASP A 113 22.83 13.09 24.19
N SER A 114 22.79 13.04 22.86
CA SER A 114 21.72 13.62 22.05
C SER A 114 21.53 12.89 20.74
N LEU A 115 20.36 13.02 20.14
CA LEU A 115 20.11 12.60 18.76
C LEU A 115 20.83 13.53 17.77
N THR A 116 21.11 13.04 16.58
CA THR A 116 21.64 13.81 15.45
C THR A 116 21.00 13.37 14.15
N ASN A 117 20.20 14.27 13.56
CA ASN A 117 19.47 14.04 12.30
C ASN A 117 18.67 12.74 12.32
N PRO A 118 17.75 12.54 13.29
CA PRO A 118 16.91 11.35 13.34
C PRO A 118 16.01 11.29 12.10
N SER A 119 16.05 10.18 11.34
CA SER A 119 15.32 10.05 10.08
C SER A 119 14.16 9.09 10.14
N GLY A 120 14.12 8.18 11.12
CA GLY A 120 13.04 7.19 11.25
C GLY A 120 12.64 7.01 12.71
N VAL A 121 11.37 6.75 12.94
CA VAL A 121 10.81 6.43 14.25
C VAL A 121 9.84 5.25 14.14
N PHE A 122 9.89 4.33 15.08
CA PHE A 122 8.92 3.25 15.21
C PHE A 122 8.53 3.07 16.67
N VAL A 123 7.29 2.69 16.92
CA VAL A 123 6.76 2.55 18.27
C VAL A 123 6.10 1.21 18.46
N THR A 124 6.53 0.48 19.48
CA THR A 124 5.89 -0.74 19.96
C THR A 124 4.95 -0.41 21.13
N ASP A 125 4.37 -1.43 21.75
CA ASP A 125 3.49 -1.26 22.91
C ASP A 125 4.21 -0.66 24.14
N ASP A 126 5.54 -0.74 24.17
CA ASP A 126 6.35 -0.40 25.34
C ASP A 126 7.57 0.48 25.06
N LYS A 127 8.01 0.63 23.80
CA LYS A 127 9.24 1.34 23.45
C LYS A 127 9.10 2.21 22.20
N ILE A 128 9.90 3.28 22.18
CA ILE A 128 10.14 4.14 21.02
C ILE A 128 11.52 3.80 20.48
N TYR A 129 11.61 3.50 19.19
CA TYR A 129 12.85 3.21 18.47
C TYR A 129 13.13 4.35 17.50
N VAL A 130 14.34 4.90 17.52
CA VAL A 130 14.74 6.05 16.69
C VAL A 130 15.96 5.70 15.88
N ALA A 131 15.87 5.85 14.57
CA ALA A 131 17.03 5.82 13.66
C ALA A 131 17.82 7.14 13.83
N ASP A 132 18.84 7.13 14.66
CA ASP A 132 19.75 8.25 14.95
C ASP A 132 20.85 8.29 13.88
N THR A 133 20.45 8.75 12.68
CA THR A 133 21.11 8.49 11.41
C THR A 133 22.55 8.97 11.34
N ASP A 134 22.83 10.19 11.76
CA ASP A 134 24.19 10.75 11.66
C ASP A 134 25.09 10.32 12.82
N ASN A 135 24.51 9.72 13.87
CA ASN A 135 25.26 9.00 14.90
C ASN A 135 25.43 7.49 14.58
N ASN A 136 24.94 7.01 13.44
CA ASN A 136 25.07 5.61 12.95
C ASN A 136 24.56 4.55 13.95
N ARG A 137 23.45 4.85 14.64
CA ARG A 137 22.92 4.00 15.72
C ARG A 137 21.40 4.03 15.80
N ILE A 138 20.83 3.15 16.59
CA ILE A 138 19.42 3.21 17.01
C ILE A 138 19.38 3.58 18.48
N VAL A 139 18.54 4.55 18.82
CA VAL A 139 18.31 4.93 20.23
C VAL A 139 16.90 4.49 20.62
N MET A 140 16.80 3.85 21.77
CA MET A 140 15.52 3.39 22.32
C MET A 140 15.15 4.23 23.53
N PHE A 141 13.86 4.58 23.61
CA PHE A 141 13.27 5.25 24.75
C PHE A 141 12.04 4.47 25.25
N GLU A 142 11.70 4.66 26.53
CA GLU A 142 10.39 4.30 27.07
C GLU A 142 9.32 5.20 26.45
N LEU A 143 8.03 4.84 26.55
CA LEU A 143 6.91 5.63 26.00
C LEU A 143 6.74 7.01 26.65
N ASP A 144 7.39 7.26 27.79
CA ASP A 144 7.43 8.58 28.46
C ASP A 144 8.61 9.45 28.03
N GLY A 145 9.45 8.97 27.08
CA GLY A 145 10.64 9.64 26.60
C GLY A 145 11.90 9.41 27.42
N THR A 146 11.84 8.59 28.48
CA THR A 146 13.03 8.22 29.26
C THR A 146 13.95 7.33 28.42
N PHE A 147 15.25 7.62 28.45
CA PHE A 147 16.25 6.81 27.74
C PHE A 147 16.24 5.35 28.23
N TYR A 148 16.23 4.41 27.29
CA TYR A 148 16.30 2.99 27.59
C TYR A 148 17.65 2.39 27.18
N LYS A 149 18.02 2.45 25.88
CA LYS A 149 19.20 1.75 25.36
C LYS A 149 19.68 2.37 24.04
N VAL A 150 20.95 2.20 23.72
CA VAL A 150 21.53 2.41 22.39
C VAL A 150 21.84 1.06 21.77
N ILE A 151 21.54 0.90 20.49
CA ILE A 151 21.99 -0.21 19.65
C ILE A 151 22.93 0.39 18.61
N GLU A 152 24.21 0.06 18.74
CA GLU A 152 25.26 0.50 17.84
C GLU A 152 25.22 -0.29 16.50
N GLU A 153 26.11 0.07 15.58
CA GLU A 153 26.29 -0.68 14.34
C GLU A 153 26.49 -2.17 14.62
N PRO A 154 25.72 -3.06 13.95
CA PRO A 154 25.86 -4.49 14.19
C PRO A 154 27.22 -5.01 13.72
N ASP A 155 27.93 -5.72 14.59
CA ASP A 155 29.20 -6.37 14.30
C ASP A 155 28.99 -7.65 13.49
N SER A 156 29.45 -7.68 12.24
CA SER A 156 29.35 -8.87 11.38
C SER A 156 30.31 -8.79 10.20
N ASP A 157 31.06 -9.88 9.98
CA ASP A 157 31.95 -10.08 8.81
C ASP A 157 31.21 -10.05 7.45
N VAL A 158 29.86 -10.02 7.46
CA VAL A 158 29.03 -9.99 6.24
C VAL A 158 28.96 -8.59 5.65
N PHE A 159 29.16 -7.54 6.46
CA PHE A 159 29.23 -6.18 5.97
C PHE A 159 30.55 -5.98 5.19
N PRO A 160 30.51 -5.31 4.02
CA PRO A 160 31.73 -4.99 3.31
C PRO A 160 32.68 -4.15 4.17
N GLU A 161 33.98 -4.45 4.15
CA GLU A 161 34.99 -3.68 4.88
C GLU A 161 34.92 -2.20 4.50
N GLY A 162 34.78 -1.32 5.48
CA GLY A 162 34.61 0.12 5.27
C GLY A 162 33.19 0.56 4.91
N SER A 163 32.19 -0.32 4.98
CA SER A 163 30.78 0.11 4.92
C SER A 163 30.46 0.99 6.13
N ILE A 164 29.60 1.96 5.90
CA ILE A 164 29.08 2.83 6.96
C ILE A 164 27.66 2.41 7.26
N TYR A 165 27.31 2.24 8.51
CA TYR A 165 25.92 2.00 8.93
C TYR A 165 25.21 3.33 9.11
N LYS A 166 24.16 3.58 8.28
CA LYS A 166 23.32 4.78 8.38
C LYS A 166 21.85 4.38 8.41
N PRO A 167 21.30 4.09 9.59
CA PRO A 167 19.89 3.74 9.71
C PRO A 167 19.02 4.94 9.33
N VAL A 168 18.05 4.74 8.43
CA VAL A 168 17.11 5.80 7.97
C VAL A 168 15.65 5.44 8.22
N ALA A 169 15.31 4.18 8.27
CA ALA A 169 13.99 3.68 8.60
C ALA A 169 14.10 2.37 9.36
N LEU A 170 13.14 2.09 10.22
CA LEU A 170 13.12 0.87 11.01
C LEU A 170 11.69 0.43 11.35
N ALA A 171 11.52 -0.88 11.57
CA ALA A 171 10.30 -1.48 12.10
C ALA A 171 10.66 -2.59 13.07
N VAL A 172 9.77 -2.90 14.01
CA VAL A 172 10.02 -3.92 15.04
C VAL A 172 8.84 -4.89 15.08
N ASP A 173 9.13 -6.19 15.10
CA ASP A 173 8.09 -7.21 15.20
C ASP A 173 7.70 -7.51 16.66
N ALA A 174 6.63 -8.29 16.83
CA ALA A 174 6.14 -8.68 18.16
C ALA A 174 7.14 -9.54 18.97
N TYR A 175 8.25 -9.95 18.38
CA TYR A 175 9.30 -10.75 19.04
C TYR A 175 10.55 -9.92 19.36
N GLY A 176 10.50 -8.59 19.15
CA GLY A 176 11.60 -7.67 19.39
C GLY A 176 12.69 -7.69 18.32
N ARG A 177 12.45 -8.31 17.15
CA ARG A 177 13.40 -8.21 16.03
C ARG A 177 13.22 -6.86 15.35
N ILE A 178 14.33 -6.19 15.13
CA ILE A 178 14.41 -4.86 14.54
C ILE A 178 14.84 -5.03 13.08
N TYR A 179 14.08 -4.47 12.19
CA TYR A 179 14.29 -4.45 10.74
C TYR A 179 14.72 -3.05 10.34
N VAL A 180 15.93 -2.89 9.83
CA VAL A 180 16.55 -1.60 9.59
C VAL A 180 16.88 -1.41 8.12
N ILE A 181 16.53 -0.26 7.58
CA ILE A 181 17.04 0.23 6.31
C ILE A 181 18.22 1.15 6.59
N SER A 182 19.36 0.83 6.01
CA SER A 182 20.53 1.71 6.01
C SER A 182 20.71 2.32 4.61
N SER A 183 20.89 3.62 4.54
CA SER A 183 21.05 4.35 3.27
C SER A 183 22.35 4.02 2.53
N THR A 184 23.26 3.30 3.16
CA THR A 184 24.59 2.93 2.63
C THR A 184 24.76 1.43 2.43
N THR A 185 23.82 0.60 2.91
CA THR A 185 23.90 -0.86 2.82
C THR A 185 22.81 -1.38 1.88
N TYR A 186 23.20 -1.79 0.70
CA TYR A 186 22.28 -2.17 -0.40
C TYR A 186 21.99 -3.67 -0.47
N MET A 187 22.06 -4.39 0.64
CA MET A 187 21.86 -5.85 0.68
C MET A 187 20.46 -6.27 1.15
N GLY A 188 19.52 -5.33 1.17
CA GLY A 188 18.16 -5.53 1.67
C GLY A 188 17.96 -4.95 3.07
N VAL A 189 16.94 -5.44 3.78
CA VAL A 189 16.65 -5.04 5.17
C VAL A 189 17.60 -5.75 6.11
N ILE A 190 18.26 -5.01 6.98
CA ILE A 190 19.12 -5.55 8.04
C ILE A 190 18.20 -6.01 9.18
N ALA A 191 18.26 -7.28 9.55
CA ALA A 191 17.56 -7.79 10.73
C ALA A 191 18.54 -7.96 11.89
N ILE A 192 18.20 -7.36 13.04
CA ILE A 192 18.97 -7.46 14.30
C ILE A 192 18.01 -7.82 15.44
N ASN A 193 18.54 -8.37 16.51
CA ASN A 193 17.78 -8.53 17.76
C ASN A 193 17.90 -7.28 18.65
N GLU A 194 17.21 -7.27 19.78
CA GLU A 194 17.25 -6.15 20.73
C GLU A 194 18.66 -5.94 21.33
N GLU A 195 19.50 -6.95 21.37
CA GLU A 195 20.88 -6.86 21.81
C GLU A 195 21.80 -6.17 20.79
N GLY A 196 21.34 -6.04 19.52
CA GLY A 196 22.10 -5.50 18.41
C GLY A 196 22.81 -6.56 17.57
N ASP A 197 22.61 -7.86 17.88
CA ASP A 197 23.25 -8.92 17.13
C ASP A 197 22.61 -9.08 15.74
N PHE A 198 23.45 -9.16 14.73
CA PHE A 198 23.03 -9.35 13.34
C PHE A 198 22.38 -10.72 13.14
N GLN A 199 21.16 -10.73 12.60
CA GLN A 199 20.38 -11.93 12.31
C GLN A 199 20.37 -12.29 10.82
N GLY A 200 20.65 -11.34 9.93
CA GLY A 200 20.68 -11.57 8.48
C GLY A 200 20.12 -10.42 7.68
N PHE A 201 20.15 -10.58 6.34
CA PHE A 201 19.50 -9.68 5.40
C PHE A 201 18.19 -10.28 4.89
N ILE A 202 17.13 -9.48 4.87
CA ILE A 202 15.80 -9.86 4.41
C ILE A 202 15.50 -9.16 3.09
N GLY A 203 14.92 -9.89 2.14
CA GLY A 203 14.54 -9.34 0.82
C GLY A 203 15.73 -9.08 -0.12
N ALA A 204 16.94 -9.47 0.24
CA ALA A 204 18.07 -9.44 -0.68
C ALA A 204 17.76 -10.26 -1.94
N GLN A 205 17.94 -9.69 -3.11
CA GLN A 205 17.75 -10.42 -4.36
C GLN A 205 18.85 -11.46 -4.51
N LYS A 206 18.47 -12.74 -4.47
CA LYS A 206 19.38 -13.83 -4.82
C LYS A 206 19.68 -13.71 -6.32
N VAL A 207 20.91 -13.37 -6.66
CA VAL A 207 21.39 -13.48 -8.04
C VAL A 207 21.26 -14.94 -8.45
N THR A 208 20.41 -15.22 -9.43
CA THR A 208 20.34 -16.55 -10.04
C THR A 208 21.63 -16.73 -10.84
N ILE A 209 22.64 -17.32 -10.21
CA ILE A 209 23.92 -17.59 -10.87
C ILE A 209 23.63 -18.64 -11.93
N SER A 210 23.88 -18.30 -13.20
CA SER A 210 23.72 -19.26 -14.30
C SER A 210 24.71 -20.42 -14.13
N ALA A 211 24.39 -21.60 -14.67
CA ALA A 211 25.29 -22.75 -14.64
C ALA A 211 26.66 -22.43 -15.27
N LEU A 212 26.70 -21.52 -16.25
CA LEU A 212 27.93 -21.02 -16.87
C LEU A 212 28.74 -20.13 -15.92
N ASP A 213 28.11 -19.31 -15.09
CA ASP A 213 28.79 -18.47 -14.09
C ASP A 213 29.44 -19.31 -12.99
N ILE A 214 28.81 -20.45 -12.63
CA ILE A 214 29.38 -21.41 -11.66
C ILE A 214 30.67 -22.03 -12.22
N ILE A 215 30.68 -22.32 -13.53
CA ILE A 215 31.87 -22.87 -14.21
C ILE A 215 32.98 -21.81 -14.31
N TRP A 216 32.63 -20.56 -14.70
CA TRP A 216 33.56 -19.44 -14.77
C TRP A 216 34.17 -19.07 -13.42
N ARG A 217 33.39 -19.12 -12.31
CA ARG A 217 33.89 -18.87 -10.94
C ARG A 217 34.99 -19.86 -10.50
N ARG A 218 35.03 -21.07 -11.04
CA ARG A 218 36.12 -22.02 -10.76
C ARG A 218 37.47 -21.60 -11.32
N PHE A 219 37.46 -20.73 -12.33
CA PHE A 219 38.67 -20.24 -13.00
C PHE A 219 39.10 -18.83 -12.58
N GLN A 220 38.28 -18.17 -11.72
CA GLN A 220 38.58 -16.84 -11.19
C GLN A 220 39.45 -16.91 -9.93
N THR A 221 40.39 -15.94 -9.80
CA THR A 221 41.14 -15.74 -8.56
C THR A 221 40.21 -15.19 -7.45
N GLU A 222 40.66 -15.26 -6.18
CA GLU A 222 39.85 -14.73 -5.05
C GLU A 222 39.52 -13.22 -5.21
N GLU A 223 40.45 -12.44 -5.73
CA GLU A 223 40.28 -11.01 -6.03
C GLU A 223 39.25 -10.81 -7.14
N GLN A 224 39.29 -11.60 -8.18
CA GLN A 224 38.32 -11.57 -9.27
C GLN A 224 36.91 -12.03 -8.80
N ARG A 225 36.83 -12.98 -7.87
CA ARG A 225 35.57 -13.40 -7.26
C ARG A 225 34.95 -12.31 -6.38
N LYS A 226 35.76 -11.57 -5.63
CA LYS A 226 35.31 -10.40 -4.85
C LYS A 226 34.76 -9.29 -5.75
N LEU A 227 35.41 -9.03 -6.89
CA LEU A 227 34.98 -8.04 -7.89
C LEU A 227 33.75 -8.50 -8.72
N SER A 228 33.52 -9.82 -8.85
CA SER A 228 32.41 -10.38 -9.62
C SER A 228 31.17 -10.71 -8.79
N GLN A 229 31.15 -10.41 -7.51
CA GLN A 229 29.93 -10.41 -6.70
C GLN A 229 29.12 -9.16 -7.04
N GLN A 230 28.51 -9.16 -8.23
CA GLN A 230 27.41 -8.26 -8.53
C GLN A 230 26.20 -8.69 -7.68
N TYR A 231 26.11 -8.15 -6.48
CA TYR A 231 24.83 -8.06 -5.81
C TYR A 231 23.99 -7.08 -6.63
N VAL A 232 22.81 -7.48 -7.06
CA VAL A 232 21.83 -6.50 -7.55
C VAL A 232 21.49 -5.69 -6.31
N SER A 233 22.00 -4.46 -6.28
CA SER A 233 21.73 -3.49 -5.24
C SER A 233 20.22 -3.38 -5.07
N THR A 234 19.68 -3.78 -3.93
CA THR A 234 18.28 -3.61 -3.59
C THR A 234 18.21 -2.48 -2.56
N GLU A 235 18.08 -1.28 -3.07
CA GLU A 235 18.00 -0.06 -2.26
C GLU A 235 16.56 0.12 -1.77
N PHE A 236 16.24 -0.44 -0.61
CA PHE A 236 15.01 -0.08 0.08
C PHE A 236 15.19 1.29 0.74
N ASN A 237 14.12 2.07 0.77
CA ASN A 237 14.11 3.41 1.38
C ASN A 237 13.20 3.52 2.59
N ASN A 238 12.20 2.63 2.74
CA ASN A 238 11.37 2.59 3.93
C ASN A 238 10.92 1.16 4.26
N VAL A 239 10.54 0.93 5.52
CA VAL A 239 10.06 -0.35 6.05
C VAL A 239 8.97 -0.12 7.10
N THR A 240 7.89 -0.89 6.99
CA THR A 240 6.88 -1.03 8.05
C THR A 240 6.47 -2.48 8.21
N ILE A 241 5.72 -2.80 9.24
CA ILE A 241 5.29 -4.17 9.55
C ILE A 241 3.80 -4.20 9.88
N ASP A 242 3.09 -5.25 9.42
CA ASP A 242 1.70 -5.45 9.80
C ASP A 242 1.57 -6.28 11.10
N GLU A 243 0.38 -6.30 11.67
CA GLU A 243 0.06 -7.05 12.90
C GLU A 243 0.36 -8.55 12.81
N LYS A 244 0.51 -9.09 11.60
CA LYS A 244 0.85 -10.50 11.34
C LYS A 244 2.35 -10.74 11.21
N GLY A 245 3.16 -9.68 11.33
CA GLY A 245 4.60 -9.74 11.21
C GLY A 245 5.12 -9.78 9.76
N PHE A 246 4.30 -9.42 8.76
CA PHE A 246 4.77 -9.25 7.39
C PHE A 246 5.37 -7.86 7.20
N ILE A 247 6.51 -7.82 6.55
CA ILE A 247 7.31 -6.62 6.36
C ILE A 247 6.97 -6.00 5.01
N TYR A 248 6.56 -4.74 5.00
CA TYR A 248 6.39 -3.96 3.78
C TYR A 248 7.62 -3.09 3.58
N VAL A 249 8.16 -3.10 2.39
CA VAL A 249 9.32 -2.28 2.01
C VAL A 249 9.02 -1.52 0.73
N THR A 250 9.55 -0.30 0.66
CA THR A 250 9.49 0.52 -0.55
C THR A 250 10.88 0.72 -1.13
N THR A 251 10.94 1.03 -2.42
CA THR A 251 12.17 1.39 -3.12
C THR A 251 11.88 2.41 -4.22
N SER A 252 12.74 3.40 -4.36
CA SER A 252 12.62 4.47 -5.33
C SER A 252 13.75 4.51 -6.35
N SER A 253 14.78 3.68 -6.20
CA SER A 253 15.98 3.65 -7.04
C SER A 253 15.91 2.61 -8.17
N ILE A 254 14.70 2.33 -8.68
CA ILE A 254 14.47 1.40 -9.79
C ILE A 254 14.53 2.17 -11.11
N ASP A 255 15.14 1.57 -12.13
CA ASP A 255 15.06 2.09 -13.51
C ASP A 255 13.59 2.24 -13.95
N GLU A 256 13.27 3.38 -14.56
CA GLU A 256 11.89 3.76 -14.90
C GLU A 256 11.18 2.72 -15.79
N ASN A 257 11.87 2.15 -16.76
CA ASN A 257 11.31 1.15 -17.67
C ASN A 257 11.08 -0.18 -16.96
N GLN A 258 12.00 -0.57 -16.08
CA GLN A 258 11.88 -1.79 -15.28
C GLN A 258 10.71 -1.69 -14.28
N GLN A 259 10.55 -0.55 -13.61
CA GLN A 259 9.43 -0.29 -12.72
C GLN A 259 8.10 -0.35 -13.47
N GLN A 260 8.01 0.31 -14.61
CA GLN A 260 6.80 0.31 -15.44
C GLN A 260 6.46 -1.10 -15.96
N ALA A 261 7.47 -1.84 -16.39
CA ALA A 261 7.28 -3.22 -16.80
C ALA A 261 6.80 -4.10 -15.65
N ALA A 262 7.33 -3.92 -14.44
CA ALA A 262 6.90 -4.65 -13.24
C ALA A 262 5.45 -4.35 -12.87
N ILE A 263 5.02 -3.07 -12.90
CA ILE A 263 3.65 -2.66 -12.63
C ILE A 263 2.69 -3.30 -13.64
N ARG A 264 3.00 -3.24 -14.94
CA ARG A 264 2.14 -3.79 -16.00
C ARG A 264 2.09 -5.32 -16.01
N SER A 265 3.19 -5.99 -15.74
CA SER A 265 3.27 -7.46 -15.70
C SER A 265 2.91 -8.05 -14.35
N LYS A 266 2.65 -7.24 -13.33
CA LYS A 266 2.44 -7.64 -11.92
C LYS A 266 3.62 -8.43 -11.32
N ALA A 267 4.82 -8.24 -11.87
CA ALA A 267 6.02 -8.92 -11.39
C ALA A 267 6.53 -8.35 -10.07
N GLY A 268 7.02 -9.20 -9.18
CA GLY A 268 7.65 -8.77 -7.93
C GLY A 268 9.08 -8.24 -8.12
N THR A 269 9.76 -8.66 -9.19
CA THR A 269 11.07 -8.13 -9.57
C THR A 269 10.90 -6.68 -10.02
N TYR A 270 11.70 -5.76 -9.51
CA TYR A 270 11.59 -4.32 -9.78
C TYR A 270 10.24 -3.67 -9.40
N ALA A 271 9.43 -4.34 -8.56
CA ALA A 271 8.25 -3.72 -7.99
C ALA A 271 8.68 -2.67 -6.93
N PRO A 272 8.10 -1.44 -6.96
CA PRO A 272 8.50 -0.38 -6.04
C PRO A 272 8.02 -0.59 -4.61
N VAL A 273 7.13 -1.54 -4.39
CA VAL A 273 6.68 -1.97 -3.06
C VAL A 273 6.60 -3.49 -3.00
N LYS A 274 7.03 -4.07 -1.89
CA LYS A 274 7.00 -5.52 -1.64
C LYS A 274 6.46 -5.80 -0.25
N LYS A 275 5.79 -6.94 -0.11
CA LYS A 275 5.41 -7.52 1.18
C LYS A 275 6.24 -8.77 1.38
N LEU A 276 7.14 -8.74 2.34
CA LEU A 276 8.08 -9.83 2.62
C LEU A 276 7.61 -10.66 3.81
N ASN A 277 7.82 -11.96 3.73
CA ASN A 277 7.76 -12.81 4.91
C ASN A 277 9.12 -12.79 5.64
N THR A 278 9.18 -13.41 6.80
CA THR A 278 10.41 -13.49 7.62
C THR A 278 11.58 -14.21 6.92
N ALA A 279 11.32 -14.98 5.86
CA ALA A 279 12.34 -15.59 5.02
C ALA A 279 12.80 -14.68 3.87
N GLY A 280 12.28 -13.45 3.78
CA GLY A 280 12.61 -12.46 2.74
C GLY A 280 11.95 -12.71 1.38
N SER A 281 10.98 -13.62 1.29
CA SER A 281 10.25 -13.86 0.04
C SER A 281 9.12 -12.86 -0.12
N ASP A 282 9.02 -12.25 -1.30
CA ASP A 282 7.90 -11.37 -1.65
C ASP A 282 6.62 -12.20 -1.80
N ILE A 283 5.65 -11.91 -0.94
CA ILE A 283 4.33 -12.57 -0.91
C ILE A 283 3.20 -11.60 -1.24
N MET A 284 3.53 -10.41 -1.75
CA MET A 284 2.52 -9.40 -2.10
C MET A 284 1.60 -9.94 -3.19
N LYS A 285 0.31 -9.87 -2.92
CA LYS A 285 -0.71 -10.16 -3.93
C LYS A 285 -0.85 -8.97 -4.88
N ARG A 286 -1.00 -9.25 -6.17
CA ARG A 286 -1.09 -8.27 -7.25
C ARG A 286 -2.27 -8.61 -8.17
N ASN A 287 -3.45 -8.76 -7.56
CA ASN A 287 -4.66 -9.23 -8.26
C ASN A 287 -5.40 -8.12 -9.05
N GLY A 288 -5.07 -6.85 -8.84
CA GLY A 288 -5.60 -5.72 -9.62
C GLY A 288 -5.22 -5.79 -11.09
N PHE A 289 -5.74 -4.90 -11.93
CA PHE A 289 -5.34 -4.82 -13.34
C PHE A 289 -3.86 -4.52 -13.50
N PHE A 290 -3.31 -3.71 -12.59
CA PHE A 290 -1.90 -3.38 -12.52
C PHE A 290 -1.33 -3.77 -11.15
N GLY A 291 -0.06 -4.10 -11.11
CA GLY A 291 0.64 -4.33 -9.85
C GLY A 291 0.72 -3.04 -9.04
N PRO A 292 0.64 -3.11 -7.70
CA PRO A 292 0.82 -1.95 -6.85
C PRO A 292 2.17 -1.26 -7.08
N GLY A 293 2.16 0.06 -7.21
CA GLY A 293 3.41 0.79 -7.50
C GLY A 293 3.25 2.25 -7.88
N GLY A 294 2.08 2.82 -7.67
CA GLY A 294 1.81 4.23 -7.98
C GLY A 294 1.27 4.44 -9.39
N GLU A 295 1.80 5.44 -10.11
CA GLU A 295 1.28 5.89 -11.40
C GLU A 295 1.44 4.84 -12.50
N VAL A 296 0.34 4.53 -13.17
CA VAL A 296 0.28 3.55 -14.26
C VAL A 296 0.55 4.20 -15.62
N ASN A 297 0.05 5.40 -15.82
CA ASN A 297 0.23 6.14 -17.07
C ASN A 297 1.32 7.21 -16.94
N ILE A 298 2.55 6.81 -17.21
CA ILE A 298 3.73 7.68 -17.10
C ILE A 298 3.85 8.74 -18.19
N THR A 299 3.01 8.66 -19.23
CA THR A 299 3.00 9.61 -20.34
C THR A 299 1.98 10.72 -20.14
N ASN A 300 1.06 10.58 -19.18
CA ASN A 300 0.14 11.65 -18.83
C ASN A 300 0.92 12.77 -18.15
N VAL A 301 0.98 13.88 -18.86
CA VAL A 301 1.53 15.13 -18.34
C VAL A 301 0.52 15.64 -17.30
N SER A 302 0.93 15.67 -16.03
CA SER A 302 0.21 16.43 -15.03
C SER A 302 0.34 17.93 -15.33
N THR A 303 -0.44 18.77 -14.69
CA THR A 303 -0.35 20.24 -14.79
C THR A 303 1.05 20.79 -14.47
N ALA A 304 1.93 19.98 -13.89
CA ALA A 304 3.28 20.34 -13.46
C ALA A 304 4.40 19.73 -14.32
N ASP A 305 4.12 19.25 -15.53
CA ASP A 305 5.09 18.57 -16.42
C ASP A 305 5.80 17.37 -15.80
N ILE A 306 5.20 16.73 -14.80
CA ILE A 306 5.77 15.57 -14.10
C ILE A 306 5.57 14.33 -14.96
N THR A 307 6.67 13.73 -15.41
CA THR A 307 6.68 12.51 -16.24
C THR A 307 7.37 11.36 -15.51
N GLY A 308 7.25 10.15 -16.08
CA GLY A 308 7.87 8.95 -15.54
C GLY A 308 7.09 8.32 -14.39
N PRO A 309 7.50 7.14 -13.90
CA PRO A 309 6.82 6.42 -12.83
C PRO A 309 6.90 7.15 -11.48
N SER A 310 6.10 6.71 -10.54
CA SER A 310 6.07 7.22 -9.16
C SER A 310 7.39 6.95 -8.45
N LYS A 311 7.78 7.89 -7.59
CA LYS A 311 8.85 7.72 -6.61
C LYS A 311 8.23 7.37 -5.25
N ILE A 312 8.15 6.07 -4.96
CA ILE A 312 7.52 5.59 -3.74
C ILE A 312 8.51 5.68 -2.58
N ILE A 313 8.11 6.40 -1.52
CA ILE A 313 9.00 6.69 -0.39
C ILE A 313 8.50 6.14 0.94
N ASP A 314 7.19 5.91 1.10
CA ASP A 314 6.66 5.39 2.36
C ASP A 314 5.44 4.51 2.13
N VAL A 315 5.11 3.69 3.14
CA VAL A 315 3.97 2.78 3.16
C VAL A 315 3.37 2.69 4.56
N ALA A 316 2.06 2.89 4.65
CA ALA A 316 1.30 2.74 5.90
C ALA A 316 0.24 1.66 5.78
N ILE A 317 0.02 0.92 6.88
CA ILE A 317 -1.02 -0.10 6.99
C ILE A 317 -2.29 0.56 7.53
N GLY A 318 -3.37 0.43 6.78
CA GLY A 318 -4.68 0.97 7.09
C GLY A 318 -5.67 -0.08 7.62
N PRO A 319 -6.93 0.32 7.84
CA PRO A 319 -7.97 -0.56 8.36
C PRO A 319 -8.26 -1.72 7.38
N GLU A 320 -8.71 -2.85 7.91
CA GLU A 320 -9.09 -4.07 7.16
C GLU A 320 -7.95 -4.65 6.29
N ASN A 321 -6.70 -4.47 6.71
CA ASN A 321 -5.49 -4.81 5.97
C ASN A 321 -5.38 -4.09 4.61
N THR A 322 -5.99 -2.93 4.47
CA THR A 322 -5.64 -2.00 3.39
C THR A 322 -4.26 -1.42 3.66
N TRP A 323 -3.63 -0.91 2.65
CA TRP A 323 -2.34 -0.26 2.80
C TRP A 323 -2.19 0.83 1.75
N SER A 324 -1.50 1.88 2.12
CA SER A 324 -1.28 3.05 1.27
C SER A 324 0.17 3.32 1.06
N ILE A 325 0.53 3.72 -0.16
CA ILE A 325 1.87 4.23 -0.51
C ILE A 325 1.77 5.67 -0.98
N ILE A 326 2.85 6.39 -0.81
CA ILE A 326 2.94 7.78 -1.23
C ILE A 326 3.99 7.98 -2.32
N ASP A 327 3.63 8.83 -3.29
CA ASP A 327 4.50 9.25 -4.40
C ASP A 327 5.03 10.66 -4.11
N GLU A 328 6.31 10.76 -3.76
CA GLU A 328 7.02 12.03 -3.53
C GLU A 328 6.94 12.95 -4.75
N LYS A 329 7.01 12.38 -5.95
CA LYS A 329 7.07 13.12 -7.21
C LYS A 329 5.79 13.89 -7.52
N ARG A 330 4.61 13.33 -7.10
CA ARG A 330 3.28 13.89 -7.39
C ARG A 330 2.48 14.29 -6.16
N SER A 331 3.02 14.07 -4.96
CA SER A 331 2.32 14.23 -3.68
C SER A 331 0.96 13.51 -3.67
N LYS A 332 0.95 12.26 -4.15
CA LYS A 332 -0.25 11.40 -4.24
C LYS A 332 -0.19 10.21 -3.31
N VAL A 333 -1.37 9.81 -2.87
CA VAL A 333 -1.60 8.60 -2.07
C VAL A 333 -2.32 7.57 -2.92
N TYR A 334 -1.81 6.34 -2.94
CA TYR A 334 -2.40 5.18 -3.61
C TYR A 334 -2.77 4.15 -2.55
N THR A 335 -4.05 3.83 -2.44
CA THR A 335 -4.55 2.87 -1.44
C THR A 335 -5.01 1.58 -2.10
N TYR A 336 -4.57 0.47 -1.54
CA TYR A 336 -4.84 -0.89 -2.04
C TYR A 336 -5.51 -1.73 -0.95
N ASP A 337 -6.25 -2.75 -1.37
CA ASP A 337 -6.72 -3.80 -0.48
C ASP A 337 -5.63 -4.87 -0.24
N SER A 338 -5.93 -5.85 0.62
CA SER A 338 -5.02 -6.96 0.94
C SER A 338 -4.70 -7.90 -0.24
N GLU A 339 -5.47 -7.81 -1.33
CA GLU A 339 -5.30 -8.59 -2.55
C GLU A 339 -4.50 -7.83 -3.63
N GLY A 340 -4.15 -6.55 -3.37
CA GLY A 340 -3.42 -5.68 -4.28
C GLY A 340 -4.30 -4.99 -5.33
N ASN A 341 -5.62 -4.94 -5.12
CA ASN A 341 -6.51 -4.15 -5.96
C ASN A 341 -6.46 -2.69 -5.51
N LEU A 342 -6.34 -1.77 -6.45
CA LEU A 342 -6.39 -0.34 -6.19
C LEU A 342 -7.81 0.07 -5.79
N LEU A 343 -7.93 0.76 -4.65
CA LEU A 343 -9.21 1.26 -4.15
C LEU A 343 -9.47 2.70 -4.59
N PHE A 344 -8.49 3.57 -4.42
CA PHE A 344 -8.55 4.98 -4.82
C PHE A 344 -7.16 5.61 -4.82
N ILE A 345 -7.06 6.72 -5.54
CA ILE A 345 -5.88 7.60 -5.58
C ILE A 345 -6.38 9.01 -5.27
N PHE A 346 -5.68 9.74 -4.40
CA PHE A 346 -5.98 11.14 -4.10
C PHE A 346 -4.72 11.94 -3.82
N GLY A 347 -4.88 13.26 -3.65
CA GLY A 347 -3.79 14.18 -3.39
C GLY A 347 -3.21 14.78 -4.67
N ASP A 348 -2.59 15.94 -4.53
CA ASP A 348 -1.83 16.62 -5.59
C ASP A 348 -0.81 17.57 -4.94
N GLN A 349 0.15 18.05 -5.74
CA GLN A 349 1.16 18.98 -5.29
C GLN A 349 0.59 20.41 -5.22
N GLY A 350 0.86 21.13 -4.14
CA GLY A 350 0.46 22.52 -3.98
C GLY A 350 0.40 23.01 -2.53
N GLN A 351 -0.07 24.25 -2.35
CA GLN A 351 -0.12 24.93 -1.04
C GLN A 351 -1.54 25.10 -0.48
N GLN A 352 -2.57 24.69 -1.24
CA GLN A 352 -3.95 24.80 -0.79
C GLN A 352 -4.25 23.66 0.20
N LEU A 353 -5.20 23.87 1.10
CA LEU A 353 -5.68 22.78 1.96
C LEU A 353 -6.14 21.60 1.11
N GLY A 354 -5.54 20.44 1.34
CA GLY A 354 -5.73 19.23 0.55
C GLY A 354 -4.63 18.93 -0.45
N ASN A 355 -3.77 19.91 -0.77
CA ASN A 355 -2.54 19.71 -1.52
C ASN A 355 -1.35 19.67 -0.56
N ILE A 356 -0.26 19.04 -0.98
CA ILE A 356 0.96 18.87 -0.20
C ILE A 356 2.14 19.31 -1.05
N GLN A 357 3.02 20.15 -0.50
CA GLN A 357 4.16 20.67 -1.26
C GLN A 357 5.21 19.58 -1.50
N SER A 358 5.56 18.84 -0.44
CA SER A 358 6.53 17.74 -0.47
C SER A 358 6.13 16.69 0.55
N ILE A 359 5.41 15.68 0.08
CA ILE A 359 4.99 14.56 0.93
C ILE A 359 6.21 13.75 1.37
N GLU A 360 6.33 13.46 2.67
CA GLU A 360 7.46 12.71 3.24
C GLU A 360 7.03 11.43 3.94
N ALA A 361 5.95 11.45 4.72
CA ALA A 361 5.48 10.27 5.44
C ALA A 361 3.95 10.19 5.49
N ILE A 362 3.43 9.00 5.73
CA ILE A 362 1.99 8.70 5.85
C ILE A 362 1.73 7.83 7.08
N ALA A 363 0.69 8.17 7.84
CA ALA A 363 0.20 7.34 8.93
C ALA A 363 -1.32 7.35 9.00
N TYR A 364 -1.90 6.35 9.67
CA TYR A 364 -3.32 6.30 9.97
C TYR A 364 -3.57 6.64 11.45
N LEU A 365 -4.51 7.54 11.70
CA LEU A 365 -5.03 7.84 13.04
C LEU A 365 -6.53 7.62 13.04
N ASP A 366 -6.99 6.51 13.64
CA ASP A 366 -8.39 6.08 13.61
C ASP A 366 -8.92 5.96 12.15
N ASN A 367 -9.81 6.85 11.74
CA ASN A 367 -10.37 6.89 10.38
C ASN A 367 -9.69 7.92 9.48
N ASP A 368 -8.71 8.66 9.99
CA ASP A 368 -8.04 9.73 9.26
C ASP A 368 -6.69 9.25 8.70
N ILE A 369 -6.29 9.83 7.58
CA ILE A 369 -4.93 9.72 7.03
C ILE A 369 -4.19 11.00 7.39
N LEU A 370 -3.00 10.83 7.96
CA LEU A 370 -2.05 11.89 8.25
C LEU A 370 -0.96 11.87 7.20
N LEU A 371 -0.71 13.01 6.57
CA LEU A 371 0.37 13.19 5.61
C LEU A 371 1.32 14.26 6.12
N LEU A 372 2.60 13.91 6.24
CA LEU A 372 3.66 14.83 6.64
C LEU A 372 4.15 15.60 5.42
N ASP A 373 4.13 16.92 5.51
CA ASP A 373 4.68 17.82 4.48
C ASP A 373 6.01 18.40 4.96
N LYS A 374 7.08 17.98 4.30
CA LYS A 374 8.45 18.36 4.63
C LYS A 374 8.76 19.82 4.32
N THR A 375 8.12 20.40 3.32
CA THR A 375 8.38 21.81 2.91
C THR A 375 7.57 22.80 3.73
N SER A 376 6.37 22.38 4.14
CA SER A 376 5.47 23.22 4.96
C SER A 376 5.59 22.94 6.46
N ASP A 377 6.41 21.96 6.86
CA ASP A 377 6.66 21.53 8.25
C ASP A 377 5.37 21.32 9.04
N ASN A 378 4.40 20.66 8.43
CA ASN A 378 3.09 20.43 9.02
C ASN A 378 2.54 19.03 8.73
N ILE A 379 1.47 18.66 9.43
CA ILE A 379 0.68 17.48 9.16
C ILE A 379 -0.63 17.90 8.49
N SER A 380 -0.89 17.38 7.30
CA SER A 380 -2.19 17.50 6.64
C SER A 380 -3.07 16.30 7.03
N VAL A 381 -4.24 16.59 7.61
CA VAL A 381 -5.22 15.59 8.07
C VAL A 381 -6.30 15.43 7.01
N PHE A 382 -6.50 14.19 6.57
CA PHE A 382 -7.54 13.80 5.62
C PHE A 382 -8.54 12.90 6.31
N ARG A 383 -9.78 13.35 6.36
CA ARG A 383 -10.89 12.62 7.00
C ARG A 383 -11.56 11.69 6.02
N ARG A 384 -11.82 10.47 6.46
CA ARG A 384 -12.55 9.48 5.68
C ARG A 384 -14.01 9.94 5.47
N THR A 385 -14.48 9.82 4.23
CA THR A 385 -15.85 10.16 3.81
C THR A 385 -16.79 8.97 3.98
N GLU A 386 -18.09 9.22 3.79
CA GLU A 386 -19.09 8.14 3.74
C GLU A 386 -18.79 7.11 2.61
N TYR A 387 -18.25 7.56 1.47
CA TYR A 387 -17.81 6.66 0.41
C TYR A 387 -16.60 5.81 0.84
N GLY A 388 -15.65 6.42 1.54
CA GLY A 388 -14.53 5.69 2.16
C GLY A 388 -14.99 4.68 3.20
N ASP A 389 -15.99 5.02 4.02
CA ASP A 389 -16.58 4.08 4.99
C ASP A 389 -17.23 2.88 4.29
N LEU A 390 -17.98 3.09 3.20
CA LEU A 390 -18.55 2.00 2.41
C LEU A 390 -17.48 1.04 1.85
N LEU A 391 -16.33 1.57 1.38
CA LEU A 391 -15.21 0.73 0.92
C LEU A 391 -14.66 -0.14 2.05
N ILE A 392 -14.42 0.45 3.22
CA ILE A 392 -13.89 -0.28 4.38
C ILE A 392 -14.89 -1.31 4.90
N ASP A 393 -16.19 -0.97 4.96
CA ASP A 393 -17.24 -1.90 5.40
C ASP A 393 -17.43 -3.07 4.42
N ALA A 394 -17.31 -2.83 3.11
CA ALA A 394 -17.30 -3.90 2.12
C ALA A 394 -16.13 -4.87 2.32
N LEU A 395 -14.93 -4.35 2.61
CA LEU A 395 -13.75 -5.16 2.89
C LEU A 395 -13.88 -5.91 4.22
N ARG A 396 -14.40 -5.25 5.28
CA ARG A 396 -14.65 -5.88 6.59
C ARG A 396 -15.58 -7.08 6.44
N ASN A 397 -16.73 -6.89 5.81
CA ASN A 397 -17.68 -7.98 5.60
C ASN A 397 -17.11 -9.09 4.71
N THR A 398 -16.24 -8.75 3.74
CA THR A 398 -15.49 -9.75 2.95
C THR A 398 -14.56 -10.58 3.84
N ASN A 399 -13.80 -9.93 4.73
CA ASN A 399 -12.86 -10.59 5.66
C ASN A 399 -13.60 -11.49 6.66
N GLU A 400 -14.77 -11.06 7.14
CA GLU A 400 -15.67 -11.80 8.03
C GLU A 400 -16.48 -12.88 7.30
N ARG A 401 -16.41 -12.97 5.96
CA ARG A 401 -17.15 -13.91 5.10
C ARG A 401 -18.68 -13.70 5.10
N ASN A 402 -19.10 -12.48 5.38
CA ASN A 402 -20.52 -12.07 5.32
C ASN A 402 -20.91 -11.72 3.87
N TYR A 403 -20.89 -12.69 2.96
CA TYR A 403 -20.93 -12.45 1.52
C TYR A 403 -22.20 -11.75 1.02
N ASP A 404 -23.37 -12.04 1.58
CA ASP A 404 -24.61 -11.35 1.19
C ASP A 404 -24.55 -9.87 1.55
N THR A 405 -24.15 -9.53 2.78
CA THR A 405 -23.93 -8.14 3.23
C THR A 405 -22.84 -7.44 2.42
N THR A 406 -21.76 -8.16 2.09
CA THR A 406 -20.70 -7.65 1.22
C THR A 406 -21.24 -7.21 -0.13
N ILE A 407 -22.15 -8.00 -0.74
CA ILE A 407 -22.77 -7.66 -2.03
C ILE A 407 -23.54 -6.35 -1.91
N ASP A 408 -24.31 -6.14 -0.81
CA ASP A 408 -25.09 -4.92 -0.61
C ASP A 408 -24.19 -3.68 -0.53
N TYR A 409 -23.05 -3.74 0.18
CA TYR A 409 -22.08 -2.65 0.22
C TYR A 409 -21.48 -2.36 -1.16
N TRP A 410 -21.05 -3.39 -1.92
CA TRP A 410 -20.53 -3.18 -3.26
C TRP A 410 -21.58 -2.62 -4.22
N LEU A 411 -22.83 -3.02 -4.12
CA LEU A 411 -23.93 -2.44 -4.91
C LEU A 411 -24.16 -0.97 -4.54
N GLU A 412 -24.04 -0.58 -3.27
CA GLU A 412 -24.16 0.81 -2.85
C GLU A 412 -22.97 1.66 -3.37
N ILE A 413 -21.77 1.08 -3.39
CA ILE A 413 -20.60 1.70 -4.01
C ILE A 413 -20.83 1.91 -5.50
N LEU A 414 -21.37 0.93 -6.25
CA LEU A 414 -21.66 1.05 -7.68
C LEU A 414 -22.73 2.10 -8.00
N LYS A 415 -23.67 2.38 -7.10
CA LYS A 415 -24.64 3.49 -7.27
C LYS A 415 -23.94 4.86 -7.27
N ARG A 416 -22.83 5.00 -6.51
CA ARG A 416 -22.04 6.23 -6.40
C ARG A 416 -20.91 6.30 -7.42
N ASN A 417 -20.35 5.14 -7.79
CA ASN A 417 -19.25 4.99 -8.72
C ASN A 417 -19.45 3.75 -9.61
N ASN A 418 -20.22 3.91 -10.68
CA ASN A 418 -20.55 2.81 -11.57
C ASN A 418 -19.37 2.33 -12.46
N ASN A 419 -18.27 3.07 -12.47
CA ASN A 419 -17.06 2.72 -13.22
C ASN A 419 -16.00 2.00 -12.34
N PHE A 420 -16.37 1.61 -11.13
CA PHE A 420 -15.43 0.98 -10.20
C PHE A 420 -15.37 -0.53 -10.41
N ASP A 421 -14.45 -0.96 -11.26
CA ASP A 421 -14.27 -2.38 -11.63
C ASP A 421 -14.07 -3.30 -10.43
N SER A 422 -13.34 -2.84 -9.39
CA SER A 422 -13.11 -3.60 -8.16
C SER A 422 -14.42 -3.95 -7.43
N ALA A 423 -15.47 -3.12 -7.54
CA ALA A 423 -16.77 -3.44 -6.93
C ALA A 423 -17.48 -4.59 -7.69
N TYR A 424 -17.44 -4.58 -9.01
CA TYR A 424 -17.95 -5.71 -9.80
C TYR A 424 -17.20 -7.01 -9.48
N ILE A 425 -15.87 -6.93 -9.36
CA ILE A 425 -15.03 -8.09 -8.96
C ILE A 425 -15.40 -8.55 -7.55
N GLY A 426 -15.60 -7.62 -6.60
CA GLY A 426 -16.01 -7.89 -5.22
C GLY A 426 -17.35 -8.63 -5.13
N ILE A 427 -18.35 -8.18 -5.89
CA ILE A 427 -19.66 -8.87 -6.00
C ILE A 427 -19.47 -10.26 -6.61
N GLY A 428 -18.74 -10.36 -7.72
CA GLY A 428 -18.44 -11.63 -8.37
C GLY A 428 -17.78 -12.63 -7.43
N LYS A 429 -16.78 -12.21 -6.66
CA LYS A 429 -16.09 -13.04 -5.65
C LYS A 429 -17.04 -13.48 -4.53
N SER A 430 -17.91 -12.60 -4.06
CA SER A 430 -18.89 -12.93 -3.01
C SER A 430 -19.91 -13.96 -3.51
N LEU A 431 -20.43 -13.78 -4.72
CA LEU A 431 -21.33 -14.75 -5.39
C LEU A 431 -20.62 -16.09 -5.63
N TYR A 432 -19.38 -16.06 -6.10
CA TYR A 432 -18.57 -17.28 -6.30
C TYR A 432 -18.40 -18.05 -4.99
N ARG A 433 -18.08 -17.37 -3.88
CA ARG A 433 -17.95 -17.97 -2.54
C ARG A 433 -19.27 -18.53 -2.02
N SER A 434 -20.40 -17.96 -2.43
CA SER A 434 -21.75 -18.46 -2.16
C SER A 434 -22.22 -19.53 -3.15
N ALA A 435 -21.33 -20.06 -4.00
CA ALA A 435 -21.61 -21.04 -5.05
C ALA A 435 -22.65 -20.60 -6.10
N LYS A 436 -22.91 -19.30 -6.24
CA LYS A 436 -23.78 -18.69 -7.27
C LYS A 436 -22.96 -18.36 -8.52
N TYR A 437 -22.38 -19.38 -9.15
CA TYR A 437 -21.38 -19.23 -10.21
C TYR A 437 -21.91 -18.53 -11.47
N GLU A 438 -23.15 -18.83 -11.89
CA GLU A 438 -23.78 -18.22 -13.08
C GLU A 438 -23.98 -16.71 -12.89
N GLU A 439 -24.38 -16.28 -11.71
CA GLU A 439 -24.52 -14.86 -11.38
C GLU A 439 -23.16 -14.17 -11.34
N ALA A 440 -22.14 -14.83 -10.73
CA ALA A 440 -20.78 -14.32 -10.66
C ALA A 440 -20.18 -14.01 -12.04
N LEU A 441 -20.46 -14.86 -13.06
CA LEU A 441 -19.99 -14.64 -14.44
C LEU A 441 -20.41 -13.29 -15.02
N THR A 442 -21.62 -12.82 -14.69
CA THR A 442 -22.15 -11.55 -15.18
C THR A 442 -21.29 -10.38 -14.66
N TYR A 443 -20.95 -10.39 -13.37
CA TYR A 443 -20.15 -9.35 -12.74
C TYR A 443 -18.70 -9.38 -13.22
N TYR A 444 -18.07 -10.55 -13.28
CA TYR A 444 -16.70 -10.67 -13.82
C TYR A 444 -16.60 -10.21 -15.27
N LYS A 445 -17.62 -10.50 -16.09
CA LYS A 445 -17.68 -10.00 -17.46
C LYS A 445 -17.78 -8.49 -17.52
N SER A 446 -18.56 -7.85 -16.64
CA SER A 446 -18.69 -6.40 -16.57
C SER A 446 -17.38 -5.71 -16.17
N ALA A 447 -16.57 -6.37 -15.35
CA ALA A 447 -15.24 -5.91 -14.92
C ALA A 447 -14.09 -6.31 -15.86
N TYR A 448 -14.37 -6.98 -16.98
CA TYR A 448 -13.35 -7.56 -17.88
C TYR A 448 -12.36 -8.52 -17.18
N ASP A 449 -12.75 -9.08 -16.04
CA ASP A 449 -11.95 -10.01 -15.25
C ASP A 449 -12.04 -11.43 -15.83
N THR A 450 -11.18 -11.70 -16.81
CA THR A 450 -11.16 -12.97 -17.54
C THR A 450 -10.65 -14.13 -16.68
N GLU A 451 -9.85 -13.88 -15.68
CA GLU A 451 -9.29 -14.90 -14.78
C GLU A 451 -10.38 -15.47 -13.86
N ASN A 452 -11.03 -14.62 -13.06
CA ASN A 452 -12.12 -15.05 -12.18
C ASN A 452 -13.34 -15.54 -12.97
N TYR A 453 -13.61 -14.98 -14.16
CA TYR A 453 -14.63 -15.51 -15.08
C TYR A 453 -14.33 -16.97 -15.46
N SER A 454 -13.09 -17.26 -15.84
CA SER A 454 -12.68 -18.61 -16.25
C SER A 454 -12.78 -19.61 -15.10
N GLU A 455 -12.43 -19.20 -13.87
CA GLU A 455 -12.57 -20.05 -12.69
C GLU A 455 -14.05 -20.33 -12.35
N ALA A 456 -14.91 -19.34 -12.39
CA ALA A 456 -16.35 -19.54 -12.18
C ALA A 456 -16.96 -20.44 -13.27
N PHE A 457 -16.59 -20.24 -14.54
CA PHE A 457 -17.03 -21.10 -15.64
C PHE A 457 -16.55 -22.54 -15.50
N LYS A 458 -15.35 -22.75 -14.98
CA LYS A 458 -14.81 -24.07 -14.68
C LYS A 458 -15.65 -24.84 -13.64
N GLU A 459 -16.11 -24.16 -12.58
CA GLU A 459 -16.99 -24.78 -11.58
C GLU A 459 -18.38 -25.12 -12.16
N ILE A 460 -18.94 -24.23 -12.99
CA ILE A 460 -20.20 -24.52 -13.70
C ILE A 460 -20.05 -25.78 -14.59
N ARG A 461 -18.98 -25.82 -15.38
CA ARG A 461 -18.68 -26.97 -16.25
C ARG A 461 -18.48 -28.27 -15.46
N LYS A 462 -17.75 -28.19 -14.32
CA LYS A 462 -17.54 -29.33 -13.43
C LYS A 462 -18.85 -29.84 -12.83
N ASN A 463 -19.71 -28.94 -12.37
CA ASN A 463 -21.03 -29.28 -11.85
C ASN A 463 -21.90 -29.93 -12.94
N TRP A 464 -21.88 -29.38 -14.17
CA TRP A 464 -22.60 -29.96 -15.32
C TRP A 464 -22.07 -31.36 -15.65
N ILE A 465 -20.75 -31.54 -15.76
CA ILE A 465 -20.14 -32.86 -16.04
C ILE A 465 -20.51 -33.84 -14.94
N SER A 466 -20.37 -33.46 -13.66
CA SER A 466 -20.72 -34.33 -12.53
C SER A 466 -22.17 -34.78 -12.57
N LYS A 467 -23.09 -33.88 -12.94
CA LYS A 467 -24.54 -34.22 -13.08
C LYS A 467 -24.84 -35.21 -14.19
N TYR A 468 -24.13 -35.14 -15.31
CA TYR A 468 -24.40 -35.92 -16.50
C TYR A 468 -23.38 -37.02 -16.80
N ILE A 469 -22.37 -37.22 -15.93
CA ILE A 469 -21.28 -38.18 -16.17
C ILE A 469 -21.75 -39.61 -16.43
N VAL A 470 -22.86 -40.04 -15.84
CA VAL A 470 -23.44 -41.36 -16.04
C VAL A 470 -24.17 -41.44 -17.37
N LEU A 471 -24.77 -40.36 -17.84
CA LEU A 471 -25.55 -40.33 -19.11
C LEU A 471 -24.63 -40.26 -20.33
N ILE A 472 -23.46 -39.64 -20.23
CA ILE A 472 -22.53 -39.49 -21.37
C ILE A 472 -22.10 -40.83 -21.96
N PRO A 473 -21.61 -41.83 -21.20
CA PRO A 473 -21.27 -43.13 -21.79
C PRO A 473 -22.49 -43.87 -22.36
N ILE A 474 -23.67 -43.72 -21.75
CA ILE A 474 -24.89 -44.34 -22.27
C ILE A 474 -25.25 -43.76 -23.64
N ILE A 475 -25.16 -42.43 -23.80
CA ILE A 475 -25.42 -41.77 -25.09
C ILE A 475 -24.39 -42.20 -26.14
N VAL A 476 -23.10 -42.26 -25.77
CA VAL A 476 -22.04 -42.69 -26.68
C VAL A 476 -22.28 -44.14 -27.17
N VAL A 477 -22.62 -45.05 -26.25
CA VAL A 477 -22.95 -46.44 -26.61
C VAL A 477 -24.18 -46.49 -27.51
N ALA A 478 -25.22 -45.72 -27.23
CA ALA A 478 -26.42 -45.64 -28.06
C ALA A 478 -26.11 -45.13 -29.49
N ILE A 479 -25.26 -44.11 -29.63
CA ILE A 479 -24.79 -43.59 -30.91
C ILE A 479 -24.02 -44.67 -31.69
N ILE A 480 -23.10 -45.39 -31.04
CA ILE A 480 -22.33 -46.49 -31.66
C ILE A 480 -23.28 -47.57 -32.17
N VAL A 481 -24.24 -48.00 -31.34
CA VAL A 481 -25.24 -48.99 -31.72
C VAL A 481 -26.06 -48.53 -32.93
N LEU A 482 -26.51 -47.26 -32.93
CA LEU A 482 -27.26 -46.68 -34.06
C LEU A 482 -26.41 -46.66 -35.33
N LEU A 483 -25.15 -46.28 -35.27
CA LEU A 483 -24.24 -46.30 -36.42
C LEU A 483 -24.03 -47.73 -36.96
N VAL A 484 -23.86 -48.72 -36.10
CA VAL A 484 -23.74 -50.13 -36.52
C VAL A 484 -25.02 -50.62 -37.19
N LEU A 485 -26.19 -50.28 -36.63
CA LEU A 485 -27.48 -50.66 -37.22
C LEU A 485 -27.70 -49.97 -38.57
N PHE A 486 -27.35 -48.68 -38.67
CA PHE A 486 -27.44 -47.93 -39.92
C PHE A 486 -26.52 -48.52 -41.00
N ASN A 487 -25.27 -48.85 -40.68
CA ASN A 487 -24.38 -49.51 -41.64
C ASN A 487 -24.86 -50.89 -42.09
N LYS A 488 -25.44 -51.70 -41.18
CA LYS A 488 -26.03 -52.96 -41.52
C LYS A 488 -27.26 -52.78 -42.45
N TYR A 489 -28.10 -51.79 -42.19
CA TYR A 489 -29.26 -51.48 -43.01
C TYR A 489 -28.86 -50.96 -44.42
N ALA A 490 -27.88 -50.05 -44.50
CA ALA A 490 -27.33 -49.56 -45.75
C ALA A 490 -26.70 -50.68 -46.60
N ALA A 491 -25.94 -51.57 -45.96
CA ALA A 491 -25.41 -52.78 -46.65
C ALA A 491 -26.46 -53.73 -47.17
N LYS A 492 -27.60 -53.83 -46.44
CA LYS A 492 -28.74 -54.66 -46.88
C LYS A 492 -29.50 -54.02 -48.05
N LEU A 493 -29.58 -52.70 -48.09
CA LEU A 493 -30.15 -51.96 -49.23
C LEU A 493 -29.28 -52.11 -50.49
N ASN A 494 -27.99 -51.96 -50.39
CA ASN A 494 -27.01 -52.08 -51.48
C ASN A 494 -26.99 -53.52 -52.07
N LYS A 495 -27.30 -54.55 -51.26
CA LYS A 495 -27.49 -55.97 -51.77
C LYS A 495 -28.82 -56.21 -52.48
N LYS A 496 -29.83 -55.35 -52.35
CA LYS A 496 -31.08 -55.45 -53.03
C LYS A 496 -31.13 -54.71 -54.38
N THR A 497 -30.16 -53.83 -54.63
CA THR A 497 -30.01 -53.01 -55.84
C THR A 497 -28.98 -53.58 -56.83
N GLN A 498 -28.28 -54.65 -56.47
CA GLN A 498 -27.53 -55.53 -57.34
C GLN A 498 -28.37 -56.79 -57.64
#